data_924847d9b9e5656c090fe32b006d712c
#
_entry.id   924847d9b9e5656c090fe32b006d712c
#
_cell.length_a   1.000
_cell.length_b   1.000
_cell.length_c   1.000
_cell.angle_alpha   90.00
_cell.angle_beta   90.00
_cell.angle_gamma   90.00
#
_symmetry.space_group_name_H-M   'P 1'
#
loop_
_entity.id
_entity.type
_entity.pdbx_description
1 polymer ?
#
loop_
_entity_poly.entity_id
_entity_poly.type
_entity_poly.pdbx_seq_one_letter_code
_entity_poly.pdbx_strand_id
1 'polypeptide(L)'
;DKETLEVTPGAPGYEFDVKDATAKMRRQGSEDLRIPLTITQPTVSDEDIYFQDVLGHCEPPYSNNPKRITNLELACKALDGLILQPGEEFSYNDTLGERTAEKGYQPAPAYSGTTLVDSLGGGICQVSSTLYLASVYAELTILERVNHGYPVHYIPYGMDATVNWGFTDLKMRNDSDLPVKFRAEASDGYVRIDVLGTETRDYDIQMTYSVGGRYVKTFKSKYDKATGE
;
A
#
# COMPACT_ATOMS: atom_id res chain seq x y z
N ASP A 1 4.77 -22.04 -9.16
CA ASP A 1 4.21 -23.34 -8.71
C ASP A 1 3.17 -23.09 -7.61
N LYS A 2 1.93 -23.56 -7.78
CA LYS A 2 0.83 -23.30 -6.83
C LYS A 2 0.95 -24.07 -5.50
N GLU A 3 1.77 -25.10 -5.45
CA GLU A 3 1.98 -25.91 -4.24
C GLU A 3 3.16 -25.40 -3.41
N THR A 4 4.21 -24.92 -4.06
CA THR A 4 5.43 -24.43 -3.40
C THR A 4 5.48 -22.92 -3.28
N LEU A 5 4.60 -22.21 -3.99
CA LEU A 5 4.62 -20.74 -4.18
C LEU A 5 5.96 -20.23 -4.75
N GLU A 6 6.77 -21.11 -5.31
CA GLU A 6 8.00 -20.73 -5.98
C GLU A 6 7.70 -20.11 -7.34
N VAL A 7 8.22 -18.92 -7.57
CA VAL A 7 8.15 -18.21 -8.83
C VAL A 7 9.48 -18.34 -9.55
N THR A 8 9.45 -18.86 -10.77
CA THR A 8 10.61 -18.80 -11.65
C THR A 8 10.53 -17.49 -12.44
N PRO A 9 11.50 -16.57 -12.30
CA PRO A 9 11.49 -15.33 -13.08
C PRO A 9 11.40 -15.62 -14.57
N GLY A 10 10.52 -14.91 -15.26
CA GLY A 10 10.40 -15.00 -16.70
C GLY A 10 11.68 -14.47 -17.38
N ALA A 11 12.23 -15.22 -18.32
CA ALA A 11 13.35 -14.75 -19.13
C ALA A 11 12.83 -14.19 -20.47
N PRO A 12 13.43 -13.10 -21.00
CA PRO A 12 13.10 -12.62 -22.33
C PRO A 12 13.32 -13.69 -23.40
N GLY A 13 12.34 -13.86 -24.29
CA GLY A 13 12.48 -14.66 -25.49
C GLY A 13 13.28 -13.89 -26.56
N TYR A 14 14.12 -14.57 -27.31
CA TYR A 14 14.89 -13.97 -28.41
C TYR A 14 14.59 -14.73 -29.69
N GLU A 15 14.10 -14.04 -30.70
CA GLU A 15 13.81 -14.58 -32.01
C GLU A 15 14.53 -13.79 -33.10
N PHE A 16 14.89 -14.44 -34.19
CA PHE A 16 15.40 -13.81 -35.40
C PHE A 16 14.89 -14.49 -36.66
N ASP A 17 14.78 -13.74 -37.74
CA ASP A 17 14.41 -14.28 -39.03
C ASP A 17 15.57 -15.09 -39.64
N VAL A 18 15.43 -16.40 -39.62
CA VAL A 18 16.43 -17.34 -40.16
C VAL A 18 16.65 -17.13 -41.65
N LYS A 19 15.62 -16.75 -42.42
CA LYS A 19 15.74 -16.51 -43.87
C LYS A 19 16.55 -15.26 -44.14
N ASP A 20 16.26 -14.17 -43.42
CA ASP A 20 17.02 -12.94 -43.55
C ASP A 20 18.48 -13.10 -43.08
N ALA A 21 18.69 -13.77 -41.95
CA ALA A 21 20.02 -14.12 -41.45
C ALA A 21 20.83 -14.94 -42.50
N THR A 22 20.22 -15.96 -43.04
CA THR A 22 20.87 -16.81 -44.10
C THR A 22 21.19 -16.02 -45.36
N ALA A 23 20.26 -15.14 -45.78
CA ALA A 23 20.50 -14.30 -46.97
C ALA A 23 21.64 -13.28 -46.73
N LYS A 24 21.74 -12.72 -45.51
CA LYS A 24 22.85 -11.82 -45.12
C LYS A 24 24.18 -12.55 -45.04
N MET A 25 24.23 -13.76 -44.48
CA MET A 25 25.42 -14.61 -44.44
C MET A 25 25.95 -14.92 -45.86
N ARG A 26 25.05 -15.25 -46.79
CA ARG A 26 25.43 -15.55 -48.18
C ARG A 26 25.99 -14.33 -48.94
N ARG A 27 25.58 -13.10 -48.56
CA ARG A 27 26.02 -11.87 -49.22
C ARG A 27 27.32 -11.32 -48.63
N GLN A 28 27.48 -11.41 -47.31
CA GLN A 28 28.53 -10.71 -46.56
C GLN A 28 29.60 -11.64 -45.96
N GLY A 29 29.38 -12.96 -46.00
CA GLY A 29 30.21 -13.89 -45.24
C GLY A 29 29.87 -13.89 -43.74
N SER A 30 30.75 -14.49 -42.95
CA SER A 30 30.53 -14.63 -41.49
C SER A 30 31.18 -13.57 -40.64
N GLU A 31 31.97 -12.65 -41.23
CA GLU A 31 32.61 -11.59 -40.48
C GLU A 31 31.66 -10.39 -40.29
N ASP A 32 31.55 -9.92 -39.04
CA ASP A 32 30.71 -8.78 -38.62
C ASP A 32 29.21 -8.86 -39.01
N LEU A 33 28.64 -10.05 -39.04
CA LEU A 33 27.23 -10.24 -39.34
C LEU A 33 26.36 -9.78 -38.18
N ARG A 34 25.64 -8.67 -38.35
CA ARG A 34 24.63 -8.19 -37.39
C ARG A 34 23.24 -8.68 -37.78
N ILE A 35 22.65 -9.55 -36.94
CA ILE A 35 21.28 -10.05 -37.09
C ILE A 35 20.40 -9.33 -36.11
N PRO A 36 19.33 -8.63 -36.55
CA PRO A 36 18.37 -8.04 -35.62
C PRO A 36 17.64 -9.13 -34.86
N LEU A 37 17.54 -8.97 -33.54
CA LEU A 37 16.77 -9.84 -32.66
C LEU A 37 15.43 -9.18 -32.35
N THR A 38 14.36 -9.96 -32.38
CA THR A 38 13.09 -9.59 -31.76
C THR A 38 13.12 -10.08 -30.32
N ILE A 39 12.95 -9.17 -29.37
CA ILE A 39 12.90 -9.49 -27.95
C ILE A 39 11.44 -9.52 -27.51
N THR A 40 10.99 -10.67 -27.03
CA THR A 40 9.67 -10.83 -26.44
C THR A 40 9.82 -10.85 -24.92
N GLN A 41 9.24 -9.87 -24.24
CA GLN A 41 9.21 -9.85 -22.80
C GLN A 41 8.21 -10.88 -22.26
N PRO A 42 8.42 -11.44 -21.04
CA PRO A 42 7.45 -12.28 -20.39
C PRO A 42 6.10 -11.54 -20.29
N THR A 43 5.00 -12.24 -20.51
CA THR A 43 3.63 -11.68 -20.44
C THR A 43 3.11 -11.59 -19.01
N VAL A 44 3.76 -12.24 -18.06
CA VAL A 44 3.42 -12.24 -16.63
C VAL A 44 4.64 -11.77 -15.88
N SER A 45 4.50 -10.69 -15.14
CA SER A 45 5.53 -10.18 -14.24
C SER A 45 5.42 -10.85 -12.88
N ASP A 46 6.52 -10.82 -12.08
CA ASP A 46 6.48 -11.27 -10.69
C ASP A 46 5.44 -10.47 -9.87
N GLU A 47 5.20 -9.21 -10.23
CA GLU A 47 4.15 -8.36 -9.66
C GLU A 47 2.75 -8.93 -9.88
N ASP A 48 2.46 -9.45 -11.08
CA ASP A 48 1.14 -10.02 -11.42
C ASP A 48 0.87 -11.33 -10.68
N ILE A 49 1.89 -12.00 -10.17
CA ILE A 49 1.77 -13.27 -9.47
C ILE A 49 1.51 -13.05 -7.98
N TYR A 50 2.24 -12.11 -7.35
CA TYR A 50 2.19 -11.93 -5.89
C TYR A 50 1.07 -11.00 -5.41
N PHE A 51 0.53 -10.11 -6.25
CA PHE A 51 -0.36 -9.03 -5.81
C PHE A 51 -1.74 -9.08 -6.46
N GLN A 52 -2.29 -10.29 -6.66
CA GLN A 52 -3.60 -10.49 -7.29
C GLN A 52 -4.78 -10.28 -6.35
N ASP A 53 -4.58 -10.50 -5.05
CA ASP A 53 -5.63 -10.46 -4.07
C ASP A 53 -5.57 -9.18 -3.22
N VAL A 54 -6.74 -8.71 -2.76
CA VAL A 54 -6.85 -7.64 -1.78
C VAL A 54 -6.95 -8.28 -0.40
N LEU A 55 -5.83 -8.28 0.34
CA LEU A 55 -5.75 -8.84 1.69
C LEU A 55 -6.40 -7.95 2.74
N GLY A 56 -6.43 -6.64 2.49
CA GLY A 56 -7.05 -5.67 3.36
C GLY A 56 -7.41 -4.39 2.62
N HIS A 57 -8.57 -3.81 2.94
CA HIS A 57 -9.13 -2.65 2.27
C HIS A 57 -9.73 -1.65 3.28
N CYS A 58 -9.53 -0.36 3.01
CA CYS A 58 -10.22 0.71 3.74
C CYS A 58 -10.41 1.93 2.83
N GLU A 59 -11.65 2.49 2.84
CA GLU A 59 -12.03 3.58 1.93
C GLU A 59 -12.92 4.63 2.65
N PRO A 60 -12.37 5.48 3.55
CA PRO A 60 -13.13 6.55 4.15
C PRO A 60 -13.28 7.79 3.24
N PRO A 61 -14.45 8.49 3.30
CA PRO A 61 -14.63 9.74 2.57
C PRO A 61 -13.82 10.88 3.21
N TYR A 62 -13.43 11.87 2.39
CA TYR A 62 -12.81 13.10 2.87
C TYR A 62 -13.63 14.35 2.55
N SER A 63 -13.37 15.43 3.31
CA SER A 63 -14.02 16.71 3.11
C SER A 63 -13.46 17.45 1.89
N ASN A 64 -14.32 18.17 1.15
CA ASN A 64 -13.94 18.94 -0.03
C ASN A 64 -13.20 20.25 0.38
N ASN A 65 -11.95 20.12 0.78
CA ASN A 65 -11.03 21.23 1.03
C ASN A 65 -9.79 21.05 0.13
N PRO A 66 -9.57 21.94 -0.87
CA PRO A 66 -8.51 21.74 -1.86
C PRO A 66 -7.10 21.56 -1.26
N LYS A 67 -6.76 22.33 -0.23
CA LYS A 67 -5.45 22.23 0.43
C LYS A 67 -5.29 20.88 1.15
N ARG A 68 -6.36 20.42 1.81
CA ARG A 68 -6.38 19.12 2.45
C ARG A 68 -6.27 17.99 1.41
N ILE A 69 -6.98 18.09 0.29
CA ILE A 69 -6.93 17.12 -0.81
C ILE A 69 -5.51 16.98 -1.32
N THR A 70 -4.81 18.09 -1.61
CA THR A 70 -3.39 18.08 -2.00
C THR A 70 -2.52 17.30 -0.98
N ASN A 71 -2.74 17.48 0.32
CA ASN A 71 -1.99 16.74 1.35
C ASN A 71 -2.29 15.24 1.34
N LEU A 72 -3.57 14.86 1.12
CA LEU A 72 -3.97 13.45 1.02
C LEU A 72 -3.35 12.80 -0.22
N GLU A 73 -3.40 13.46 -1.38
CA GLU A 73 -2.80 12.99 -2.62
C GLU A 73 -1.30 12.79 -2.50
N LEU A 74 -0.57 13.74 -1.89
CA LEU A 74 0.87 13.62 -1.65
C LEU A 74 1.20 12.44 -0.73
N ALA A 75 0.42 12.25 0.33
CA ALA A 75 0.63 11.14 1.25
C ALA A 75 0.31 9.78 0.60
N CYS A 76 -0.79 9.67 -0.14
CA CYS A 76 -1.13 8.46 -0.89
C CYS A 76 -0.06 8.14 -1.95
N LYS A 77 0.39 9.14 -2.71
CA LYS A 77 1.45 8.97 -3.70
C LYS A 77 2.77 8.45 -3.12
N ALA A 78 3.10 8.81 -1.88
CA ALA A 78 4.29 8.31 -1.21
C ALA A 78 4.17 6.85 -0.78
N LEU A 79 2.96 6.35 -0.61
CA LEU A 79 2.66 4.97 -0.21
C LEU A 79 2.42 4.05 -1.41
N ASP A 80 1.87 4.60 -2.49
CA ASP A 80 1.44 3.82 -3.64
C ASP A 80 2.59 3.09 -4.32
N GLY A 81 2.40 1.78 -4.54
CA GLY A 81 3.40 0.91 -5.14
C GLY A 81 4.48 0.40 -4.17
N LEU A 82 4.49 0.81 -2.90
CA LEU A 82 5.46 0.35 -1.92
C LEU A 82 5.24 -1.13 -1.61
N ILE A 83 6.31 -1.91 -1.67
CA ILE A 83 6.31 -3.36 -1.39
C ILE A 83 7.05 -3.61 -0.08
N LEU A 84 6.45 -4.41 0.80
CA LEU A 84 7.09 -4.93 2.02
C LEU A 84 7.39 -6.41 1.82
N GLN A 85 8.67 -6.75 1.85
CA GLN A 85 9.12 -8.13 1.82
C GLN A 85 8.80 -8.86 3.14
N PRO A 86 8.79 -10.20 3.17
CA PRO A 86 8.71 -10.96 4.43
C PRO A 86 9.71 -10.47 5.47
N GLY A 87 9.24 -10.16 6.68
CA GLY A 87 10.02 -9.64 7.79
C GLY A 87 10.37 -8.14 7.71
N GLU A 88 10.02 -7.44 6.64
CA GLU A 88 10.34 -6.02 6.47
C GLU A 88 9.42 -5.14 7.32
N GLU A 89 10.04 -4.12 7.94
CA GLU A 89 9.34 -3.10 8.72
C GLU A 89 9.08 -1.84 7.89
N PHE A 90 7.93 -1.24 8.13
CA PHE A 90 7.49 0.01 7.53
C PHE A 90 7.33 1.09 8.60
N SER A 91 7.77 2.31 8.29
CA SER A 91 7.50 3.53 9.04
C SER A 91 6.81 4.56 8.14
N TYR A 92 5.64 5.03 8.57
CA TYR A 92 4.89 6.06 7.85
C TYR A 92 5.68 7.38 7.80
N ASN A 93 6.30 7.76 8.91
CA ASN A 93 7.08 8.99 8.97
C ASN A 93 8.35 8.91 8.11
N ASP A 94 9.07 7.80 8.12
CA ASP A 94 10.28 7.65 7.30
C ASP A 94 9.93 7.66 5.81
N THR A 95 8.79 7.06 5.43
CA THR A 95 8.32 7.02 4.04
C THR A 95 7.93 8.41 3.51
N LEU A 96 7.13 9.18 4.25
CA LEU A 96 6.70 10.50 3.81
C LEU A 96 7.75 11.60 4.10
N GLY A 97 8.55 11.41 5.12
CA GLY A 97 9.47 12.40 5.66
C GLY A 97 8.74 13.59 6.30
N GLU A 98 9.46 14.66 6.61
CA GLU A 98 8.89 15.89 7.11
C GLU A 98 7.94 16.53 6.10
N ARG A 99 6.78 17.02 6.57
CA ARG A 99 5.75 17.66 5.77
C ARG A 99 6.05 19.14 5.65
N THR A 100 6.75 19.51 4.59
CA THR A 100 7.18 20.90 4.37
C THR A 100 6.50 21.53 3.15
N ALA A 101 6.49 22.85 3.08
CA ALA A 101 5.94 23.58 1.93
C ALA A 101 6.71 23.28 0.64
N GLU A 102 8.03 23.03 0.73
CA GLU A 102 8.91 22.70 -0.41
C GLU A 102 8.52 21.35 -1.03
N LYS A 103 7.98 20.43 -0.23
CA LYS A 103 7.43 19.16 -0.70
C LYS A 103 6.00 19.28 -1.26
N GLY A 104 5.42 20.49 -1.24
CA GLY A 104 4.08 20.77 -1.75
C GLY A 104 2.97 20.66 -0.70
N TYR A 105 3.28 20.33 0.56
CA TYR A 105 2.26 20.29 1.61
C TYR A 105 1.68 21.66 1.89
N GLN A 106 0.36 21.70 2.11
CA GLN A 106 -0.43 22.91 2.29
C GLN A 106 -0.90 23.02 3.75
N PRO A 107 -1.05 24.25 4.28
CA PRO A 107 -1.75 24.47 5.55
C PRO A 107 -3.23 24.07 5.40
N ALA A 108 -3.68 23.13 6.23
CA ALA A 108 -5.06 22.69 6.28
C ALA A 108 -5.43 22.29 7.72
N PRO A 109 -6.73 22.20 8.05
CA PRO A 109 -7.19 21.91 9.40
C PRO A 109 -6.62 20.60 9.95
N ALA A 110 -6.02 20.67 11.14
CA ALA A 110 -5.48 19.57 11.91
C ALA A 110 -5.77 19.81 13.40
N TYR A 111 -5.87 18.74 14.19
CA TYR A 111 -6.01 18.85 15.63
C TYR A 111 -4.64 19.16 16.29
N SER A 112 -4.61 20.22 17.10
CA SER A 112 -3.52 20.52 18.03
C SER A 112 -4.10 20.52 19.45
N GLY A 113 -3.91 19.42 20.17
CA GLY A 113 -4.63 19.17 21.42
C GLY A 113 -6.14 19.17 21.19
N THR A 114 -6.87 20.09 21.83
CA THR A 114 -8.33 20.24 21.73
C THR A 114 -8.79 21.20 20.64
N THR A 115 -7.85 21.88 19.96
CA THR A 115 -8.15 22.98 19.04
C THR A 115 -7.87 22.57 17.59
N LEU A 116 -8.72 23.00 16.68
CA LEU A 116 -8.49 22.85 15.25
C LEU A 116 -7.65 24.05 14.77
N VAL A 117 -6.48 23.77 14.19
CA VAL A 117 -5.56 24.78 13.65
C VAL A 117 -5.13 24.41 12.24
N ASP A 118 -4.80 25.40 11.42
CA ASP A 118 -4.18 25.13 10.14
C ASP A 118 -2.72 24.74 10.33
N SER A 119 -2.35 23.56 9.87
CA SER A 119 -0.99 23.00 9.93
C SER A 119 -0.58 22.42 8.59
N LEU A 120 0.71 22.54 8.26
CA LEU A 120 1.27 21.87 7.08
C LEU A 120 1.01 20.35 7.16
N GLY A 121 0.49 19.80 6.07
CA GLY A 121 0.10 18.39 6.05
C GLY A 121 -1.21 18.08 6.79
N GLY A 122 -2.02 19.10 7.13
CA GLY A 122 -3.34 18.86 7.71
C GLY A 122 -4.16 17.88 6.87
N GLY A 123 -4.62 16.78 7.50
CA GLY A 123 -5.33 15.69 6.84
C GLY A 123 -4.58 14.37 6.74
N ILE A 124 -3.24 14.35 6.77
CA ILE A 124 -2.44 13.12 6.57
C ILE A 124 -2.75 12.01 7.57
N CYS A 125 -3.24 12.34 8.78
CA CYS A 125 -3.68 11.34 9.75
C CYS A 125 -4.91 10.54 9.26
N GLN A 126 -5.66 11.04 8.28
CA GLN A 126 -6.68 10.24 7.62
C GLN A 126 -6.04 9.13 6.78
N VAL A 127 -4.96 9.43 6.07
CA VAL A 127 -4.21 8.44 5.27
C VAL A 127 -3.57 7.40 6.19
N SER A 128 -2.90 7.81 7.28
CA SER A 128 -2.33 6.84 8.23
C SER A 128 -3.38 5.98 8.93
N SER A 129 -4.56 6.53 9.25
CA SER A 129 -5.66 5.75 9.83
C SER A 129 -6.24 4.74 8.83
N THR A 130 -6.38 5.15 7.56
CA THR A 130 -6.84 4.27 6.47
C THR A 130 -5.86 3.13 6.25
N LEU A 131 -4.56 3.45 6.20
CA LEU A 131 -3.49 2.45 6.07
C LEU A 131 -3.47 1.49 7.26
N TYR A 132 -3.57 2.02 8.50
CA TYR A 132 -3.63 1.21 9.70
C TYR A 132 -4.75 0.16 9.62
N LEU A 133 -5.97 0.59 9.29
CA LEU A 133 -7.12 -0.33 9.25
C LEU A 133 -7.00 -1.34 8.11
N ALA A 134 -6.57 -0.93 6.92
CA ALA A 134 -6.29 -1.84 5.81
C ALA A 134 -5.20 -2.87 6.19
N SER A 135 -4.15 -2.44 6.89
CA SER A 135 -3.07 -3.31 7.37
C SER A 135 -3.53 -4.29 8.44
N VAL A 136 -4.46 -3.89 9.32
CA VAL A 136 -5.05 -4.82 10.30
C VAL A 136 -5.88 -5.90 9.61
N TYR A 137 -6.63 -5.57 8.56
CA TYR A 137 -7.36 -6.55 7.74
C TYR A 137 -6.42 -7.48 6.97
N ALA A 138 -5.26 -6.97 6.52
CA ALA A 138 -4.22 -7.76 5.87
C ALA A 138 -3.34 -8.57 6.86
N GLU A 139 -3.59 -8.46 8.16
CA GLU A 139 -2.82 -9.11 9.24
C GLU A 139 -1.36 -8.67 9.36
N LEU A 140 -1.00 -7.50 8.88
CA LEU A 140 0.32 -6.95 9.18
C LEU A 140 0.45 -6.72 10.70
N THR A 141 1.62 -7.00 11.24
CA THR A 141 1.91 -6.77 12.66
C THR A 141 2.13 -5.30 12.93
N ILE A 142 1.28 -4.70 13.76
CA ILE A 142 1.37 -3.29 14.15
C ILE A 142 2.41 -3.14 15.26
N LEU A 143 3.51 -2.44 14.98
CA LEU A 143 4.63 -2.23 15.91
C LEU A 143 4.46 -0.93 16.72
N GLU A 144 3.96 0.13 16.08
CA GLU A 144 3.69 1.41 16.73
C GLU A 144 2.41 2.02 16.17
N ARG A 145 1.51 2.41 17.05
CA ARG A 145 0.27 3.12 16.71
C ARG A 145 -0.26 3.88 17.91
N VAL A 146 -0.62 5.11 17.69
CA VAL A 146 -1.28 5.96 18.69
C VAL A 146 -2.61 6.46 18.12
N ASN A 147 -3.71 6.37 18.88
CA ASN A 147 -4.98 6.97 18.49
C ASN A 147 -4.99 8.48 18.78
N HIS A 148 -5.88 9.22 18.09
CA HIS A 148 -6.08 10.63 18.41
C HIS A 148 -6.65 10.80 19.83
N GLY A 149 -6.29 11.91 20.47
CA GLY A 149 -6.84 12.29 21.76
C GLY A 149 -8.33 12.65 21.71
N TYR A 150 -8.86 12.94 20.51
CA TYR A 150 -10.26 13.22 20.24
C TYR A 150 -10.77 12.29 19.13
N PRO A 151 -12.06 11.89 19.18
CA PRO A 151 -12.65 11.07 18.15
C PRO A 151 -12.56 11.75 16.78
N VAL A 152 -12.10 11.02 15.78
CA VAL A 152 -12.17 11.40 14.37
C VAL A 152 -13.43 10.81 13.75
N HIS A 153 -13.95 11.42 12.68
CA HIS A 153 -15.25 11.05 12.10
C HIS A 153 -15.15 10.28 10.78
N TYR A 154 -13.95 10.15 10.23
CA TYR A 154 -13.72 9.49 8.94
C TYR A 154 -13.47 7.98 9.07
N ILE A 155 -13.30 7.46 10.28
CA ILE A 155 -13.06 6.04 10.54
C ILE A 155 -13.79 5.63 11.84
N PRO A 156 -14.13 4.34 12.04
CA PRO A 156 -14.78 3.89 13.26
C PRO A 156 -13.94 4.18 14.52
N TYR A 157 -14.61 4.42 15.63
CA TYR A 157 -13.96 4.79 16.89
C TYR A 157 -12.90 3.77 17.32
N GLY A 158 -11.74 4.30 17.70
CA GLY A 158 -10.62 3.52 18.17
C GLY A 158 -9.84 2.78 17.05
N MET A 159 -10.21 2.98 15.79
CA MET A 159 -9.54 2.39 14.62
C MET A 159 -8.72 3.40 13.83
N ASP A 160 -8.38 4.52 14.45
CA ASP A 160 -7.57 5.58 13.88
C ASP A 160 -6.10 5.44 14.26
N ALA A 161 -5.22 6.09 13.51
CA ALA A 161 -3.80 6.21 13.81
C ALA A 161 -3.35 7.65 13.57
N THR A 162 -2.90 8.35 14.64
CA THR A 162 -2.32 9.67 14.51
C THR A 162 -0.82 9.58 14.23
N VAL A 163 -0.33 10.50 13.41
CA VAL A 163 1.10 10.63 13.10
C VAL A 163 1.54 12.08 13.25
N ASN A 164 2.75 12.28 13.77
CA ASN A 164 3.38 13.58 13.88
C ASN A 164 4.89 13.42 13.69
N TRP A 165 5.46 14.19 12.76
CA TRP A 165 6.87 14.12 12.44
C TRP A 165 7.76 14.35 13.67
N GLY A 166 8.66 13.40 13.91
CA GLY A 166 9.59 13.43 15.03
C GLY A 166 9.02 13.02 16.39
N PHE A 167 7.71 12.70 16.50
CA PHE A 167 7.09 12.36 17.78
C PHE A 167 6.27 11.08 17.77
N THR A 168 5.36 10.93 16.82
CA THR A 168 4.40 9.82 16.78
C THR A 168 4.37 9.22 15.39
N ASP A 169 4.46 7.91 15.32
CA ASP A 169 4.51 7.19 14.05
C ASP A 169 3.45 6.09 13.96
N LEU A 170 3.25 5.59 12.74
CA LEU A 170 2.60 4.33 12.46
C LEU A 170 3.66 3.40 11.88
N LYS A 171 3.96 2.31 12.61
CA LYS A 171 4.91 1.30 12.17
C LYS A 171 4.26 -0.06 12.12
N MET A 172 4.63 -0.83 11.14
CA MET A 172 4.14 -2.19 10.96
C MET A 172 5.20 -3.07 10.33
N ARG A 173 5.00 -4.38 10.38
CA ARG A 173 5.88 -5.37 9.77
C ARG A 173 5.06 -6.41 9.03
N ASN A 174 5.58 -6.86 7.91
CA ASN A 174 5.06 -8.00 7.20
C ASN A 174 5.63 -9.30 7.80
N ASP A 175 4.84 -9.97 8.64
CA ASP A 175 5.24 -11.25 9.26
C ASP A 175 4.78 -12.47 8.45
N SER A 176 4.20 -12.27 7.25
CA SER A 176 3.86 -13.37 6.35
C SER A 176 5.08 -13.86 5.56
N ASP A 177 4.96 -15.02 4.94
CA ASP A 177 6.00 -15.60 4.09
C ASP A 177 6.04 -15.01 2.66
N LEU A 178 5.10 -14.13 2.32
CA LEU A 178 4.94 -13.55 0.99
C LEU A 178 4.99 -12.02 1.03
N PRO A 179 5.44 -11.36 -0.05
CA PRO A 179 5.46 -9.91 -0.12
C PRO A 179 4.04 -9.33 -0.17
N VAL A 180 3.87 -8.13 0.36
CA VAL A 180 2.65 -7.33 0.23
C VAL A 180 2.97 -5.99 -0.42
N LYS A 181 1.98 -5.40 -1.12
CA LYS A 181 2.11 -4.13 -1.83
C LYS A 181 0.98 -3.19 -1.42
N PHE A 182 1.31 -1.93 -1.15
CA PHE A 182 0.29 -0.91 -0.93
C PHE A 182 -0.16 -0.32 -2.27
N ARG A 183 -1.48 -0.22 -2.45
CA ARG A 183 -2.11 0.61 -3.47
C ARG A 183 -2.87 1.70 -2.74
N ALA A 184 -2.52 2.96 -2.99
CA ALA A 184 -3.04 4.09 -2.24
C ALA A 184 -3.40 5.26 -3.16
N GLU A 185 -4.63 5.75 -3.05
CA GLU A 185 -5.08 6.92 -3.79
C GLU A 185 -6.03 7.81 -2.97
N ALA A 186 -6.04 9.10 -3.32
CA ALA A 186 -7.04 10.04 -2.84
C ALA A 186 -7.74 10.63 -4.05
N SER A 187 -8.92 10.10 -4.38
CA SER A 187 -9.69 10.46 -5.57
C SER A 187 -11.19 10.36 -5.29
N ASP A 188 -12.01 11.07 -6.08
CA ASP A 188 -13.47 10.99 -6.04
C ASP A 188 -14.12 11.19 -4.67
N GLY A 189 -13.45 11.92 -3.77
CA GLY A 189 -13.94 12.17 -2.40
C GLY A 189 -13.56 11.12 -1.38
N TYR A 190 -12.70 10.13 -1.73
CA TYR A 190 -12.29 9.03 -0.86
C TYR A 190 -10.77 8.87 -0.81
N VAL A 191 -10.27 8.51 0.37
CA VAL A 191 -8.94 7.94 0.53
C VAL A 191 -9.10 6.43 0.45
N ARG A 192 -8.50 5.79 -0.54
CA ARG A 192 -8.54 4.32 -0.72
C ARG A 192 -7.16 3.75 -0.48
N ILE A 193 -7.09 2.74 0.37
CA ILE A 193 -5.87 1.98 0.57
C ILE A 193 -6.20 0.50 0.57
N ASP A 194 -5.51 -0.22 -0.32
CA ASP A 194 -5.50 -1.67 -0.38
C ASP A 194 -4.12 -2.18 0.00
N VAL A 195 -4.10 -3.27 0.73
CA VAL A 195 -2.92 -4.12 0.90
C VAL A 195 -3.10 -5.30 -0.02
N LEU A 196 -2.32 -5.33 -1.09
CA LEU A 196 -2.33 -6.38 -2.11
C LEU A 196 -1.33 -7.47 -1.74
N GLY A 197 -1.65 -8.71 -2.10
CA GLY A 197 -0.79 -9.85 -1.85
C GLY A 197 -1.36 -11.13 -2.45
N THR A 198 -0.93 -12.27 -1.93
CA THR A 198 -1.49 -13.58 -2.24
C THR A 198 -2.30 -14.06 -1.05
N GLU A 199 -3.60 -14.31 -1.25
CA GLU A 199 -4.47 -14.78 -0.18
C GLU A 199 -4.22 -16.26 0.13
N THR A 200 -3.80 -16.52 1.35
CA THR A 200 -3.53 -17.87 1.86
C THR A 200 -4.40 -18.25 3.05
N ARG A 201 -5.23 -17.32 3.54
CA ARG A 201 -6.06 -17.50 4.73
C ARG A 201 -7.39 -18.17 4.37
N ASP A 202 -7.85 -19.04 5.23
CA ASP A 202 -9.16 -19.69 5.20
C ASP A 202 -10.22 -18.95 6.02
N TYR A 203 -9.88 -17.77 6.55
CA TYR A 203 -10.75 -16.92 7.38
C TYR A 203 -10.75 -15.47 6.91
N ASP A 204 -11.86 -14.78 7.25
CA ASP A 204 -12.00 -13.34 7.11
C ASP A 204 -11.79 -12.63 8.44
N ILE A 205 -11.40 -11.36 8.39
CA ILE A 205 -11.21 -10.51 9.56
C ILE A 205 -12.33 -9.50 9.65
N GLN A 206 -12.92 -9.40 10.83
CA GLN A 206 -13.86 -8.35 11.16
C GLN A 206 -13.34 -7.50 12.32
N MET A 207 -13.43 -6.19 12.15
CA MET A 207 -13.14 -5.21 13.20
C MET A 207 -14.44 -4.65 13.74
N THR A 208 -14.61 -4.70 15.05
CA THR A 208 -15.74 -4.11 15.76
C THR A 208 -15.28 -3.25 16.90
N TYR A 209 -16.15 -2.38 17.42
CA TYR A 209 -15.85 -1.58 18.60
C TYR A 209 -17.04 -1.50 19.56
N SER A 210 -16.75 -1.22 20.82
CA SER A 210 -17.76 -0.87 21.82
C SER A 210 -17.34 0.39 22.57
N VAL A 211 -18.30 1.25 22.88
CA VAL A 211 -18.08 2.50 23.63
C VAL A 211 -18.61 2.32 25.04
N GLY A 212 -17.74 2.52 26.04
CA GLY A 212 -18.09 2.44 27.45
C GLY A 212 -17.58 3.66 28.22
N GLY A 213 -18.42 4.65 28.44
CA GLY A 213 -18.03 5.89 29.11
C GLY A 213 -16.95 6.68 28.34
N ARG A 214 -15.73 6.75 28.90
CA ARG A 214 -14.58 7.42 28.26
C ARG A 214 -13.68 6.51 27.46
N TYR A 215 -13.99 5.24 27.35
CA TYR A 215 -13.15 4.23 26.73
C TYR A 215 -13.82 3.66 25.48
N VAL A 216 -13.01 3.39 24.48
CA VAL A 216 -13.38 2.62 23.31
C VAL A 216 -12.56 1.34 23.34
N LYS A 217 -13.21 0.20 23.18
CA LYS A 217 -12.56 -1.09 22.99
C LYS A 217 -12.77 -1.51 21.54
N THR A 218 -11.72 -1.92 20.88
CA THR A 218 -11.77 -2.51 19.55
C THR A 218 -11.49 -4.00 19.62
N PHE A 219 -12.15 -4.76 18.77
CA PHE A 219 -12.04 -6.21 18.71
C PHE A 219 -11.72 -6.61 17.27
N LYS A 220 -10.76 -7.52 17.14
CA LYS A 220 -10.43 -8.19 15.88
C LYS A 220 -10.91 -9.64 16.02
N SER A 221 -11.83 -10.06 15.17
CA SER A 221 -12.38 -11.42 15.13
C SER A 221 -12.02 -12.08 13.80
N LYS A 222 -11.81 -13.40 13.84
CA LYS A 222 -11.59 -14.23 12.66
C LYS A 222 -12.82 -15.09 12.45
N TYR A 223 -13.30 -15.16 11.23
CA TYR A 223 -14.45 -15.95 10.81
C TYR A 223 -14.02 -16.90 9.71
N ASP A 224 -14.31 -18.17 9.88
CA ASP A 224 -14.05 -19.17 8.85
C ASP A 224 -14.82 -18.83 7.56
N LYS A 225 -14.14 -18.83 6.40
CA LYS A 225 -14.76 -18.48 5.11
C LYS A 225 -15.80 -19.48 4.65
N ALA A 226 -15.72 -20.74 5.07
CA ALA A 226 -16.63 -21.79 4.66
C ALA A 226 -17.89 -21.83 5.54
N THR A 227 -17.78 -21.54 6.85
CA THR A 227 -18.89 -21.65 7.80
C THR A 227 -19.47 -20.30 8.23
N GLY A 228 -18.69 -19.22 8.13
CA GLY A 228 -19.07 -17.89 8.60
C GLY A 228 -19.10 -17.73 10.13
N GLU A 229 -18.48 -18.67 10.87
CA GLU A 229 -18.42 -18.69 12.33
C GLU A 229 -17.01 -18.38 12.86
#